data_92242abd6590b99c1cfc6f3b3339585e
#
_entry.id   92242abd6590b99c1cfc6f3b3339585e
#
_cell.length_a   1.000
_cell.length_b   1.000
_cell.length_c   1.000
_cell.angle_alpha   90.00
_cell.angle_beta   90.00
_cell.angle_gamma   90.00
#
_symmetry.space_group_name_H-M   'P 1'
#
loop_
_entity.id
_entity.type
_entity.pdbx_description
1 polymer ?
#
loop_
_entity_poly.entity_id
_entity_poly.type
_entity_poly.pdbx_seq_one_letter_code
_entity_poly.pdbx_strand_id
1 'polypeptide(L)'
;MIKKLILAITLGVASIMGASAQKAEITASYGAYTQMDATDMKDGWKHVNTAWGALNVGLNFRVTPKIWVGPSYTFSSSTTKGGPEHSNVAYHAVMFNGRYHYYRNSIVTLYAKLGLGVEFSYMQPRHDDSYTKAYCAFQIVPVGAQVDLNRDWAMFAEAGFGAQGLFQFGFKYKF
;
A
#
# COMPACT_ATOMS: atom_id res chain seq x y z
N MET A 1 0.70 -18.70 -17.53
CA MET A 1 1.37 -17.37 -17.47
C MET A 1 1.70 -16.94 -16.04
N ILE A 2 0.81 -17.04 -15.08
CA ILE A 2 1.01 -16.62 -13.67
C ILE A 2 2.23 -17.29 -13.00
N LYS A 3 2.44 -18.62 -13.20
CA LYS A 3 3.61 -19.33 -12.62
C LYS A 3 4.96 -18.75 -13.10
N LYS A 4 5.06 -18.34 -14.37
CA LYS A 4 6.29 -17.74 -14.92
C LYS A 4 6.52 -16.33 -14.35
N LEU A 5 5.44 -15.57 -14.12
CA LEU A 5 5.51 -14.24 -13.50
C LEU A 5 5.95 -14.34 -12.04
N ILE A 6 5.37 -15.27 -11.27
CA ILE A 6 5.77 -15.53 -9.88
C ILE A 6 7.25 -15.95 -9.82
N LEU A 7 7.69 -16.85 -10.71
CA LEU A 7 9.08 -17.28 -10.76
C LEU A 7 10.03 -16.11 -11.11
N ALA A 8 9.65 -15.26 -12.06
CA ALA A 8 10.46 -14.08 -12.42
C ALA A 8 10.56 -13.07 -11.28
N ILE A 9 9.47 -12.85 -10.54
CA ILE A 9 9.46 -11.98 -9.35
C ILE A 9 10.32 -12.59 -8.25
N THR A 10 10.21 -13.91 -8.01
CA THR A 10 11.00 -14.61 -6.98
C THR A 10 12.50 -14.61 -7.32
N LEU A 11 12.86 -14.84 -8.58
CA LEU A 11 14.25 -14.77 -9.06
C LEU A 11 14.79 -13.34 -9.00
N GLY A 12 13.99 -12.34 -9.36
CA GLY A 12 14.33 -10.92 -9.24
C GLY A 12 14.60 -10.52 -7.77
N VAL A 13 13.76 -10.96 -6.84
CA VAL A 13 13.96 -10.72 -5.39
C VAL A 13 15.19 -11.46 -4.89
N ALA A 14 15.41 -12.72 -5.30
CA ALA A 14 16.57 -13.52 -4.89
C ALA A 14 17.90 -12.94 -5.39
N SER A 15 17.95 -12.40 -6.62
CA SER A 15 19.15 -11.76 -7.15
C SER A 15 19.50 -10.44 -6.46
N ILE A 16 18.50 -9.72 -5.95
CA ILE A 16 18.68 -8.51 -5.13
C ILE A 16 19.23 -8.87 -3.74
N MET A 17 18.86 -10.02 -3.19
CA MET A 17 19.34 -10.49 -1.87
C MET A 17 20.79 -11.01 -1.87
N GLY A 18 21.36 -11.35 -3.03
CA GLY A 18 22.70 -11.94 -3.15
C GLY A 18 23.87 -10.96 -3.12
N ALA A 19 23.65 -9.66 -3.14
CA ALA A 19 24.72 -8.65 -3.16
C ALA A 19 24.72 -7.85 -1.86
N SER A 20 25.54 -8.25 -0.91
CA SER A 20 25.96 -7.51 0.32
C SER A 20 24.83 -7.13 1.26
N ALA A 21 24.83 -7.64 2.49
CA ALA A 21 24.15 -7.10 3.70
C ALA A 21 23.02 -6.07 3.44
N GLN A 22 22.13 -6.36 2.50
CA GLN A 22 21.01 -5.49 2.18
C GLN A 22 20.03 -5.57 3.33
N LYS A 23 19.88 -4.45 4.02
CA LYS A 23 18.84 -4.33 5.03
C LYS A 23 17.50 -4.40 4.34
N ALA A 24 16.67 -5.34 4.77
CA ALA A 24 15.27 -5.45 4.38
C ALA A 24 14.38 -5.00 5.54
N GLU A 25 13.17 -4.57 5.24
CA GLU A 25 12.15 -4.27 6.24
C GLU A 25 10.78 -4.73 5.77
N ILE A 26 9.99 -5.23 6.69
CA ILE A 26 8.55 -5.45 6.51
C ILE A 26 7.81 -4.30 7.18
N THR A 27 6.77 -3.80 6.51
CA THR A 27 5.91 -2.74 7.03
C THR A 27 4.49 -3.24 7.12
N ALA A 28 3.80 -2.88 8.20
CA ALA A 28 2.36 -3.05 8.34
C ALA A 28 1.75 -1.75 8.83
N SER A 29 0.73 -1.25 8.15
CA SER A 29 0.10 0.02 8.50
C SER A 29 -1.39 0.04 8.21
N TYR A 30 -2.07 0.96 8.88
CA TYR A 30 -3.43 1.38 8.60
C TYR A 30 -3.40 2.76 7.95
N GLY A 31 -4.19 2.93 6.89
CA GLY A 31 -4.38 4.20 6.20
C GLY A 31 -5.86 4.61 6.19
N ALA A 32 -6.11 5.90 6.38
CA ALA A 32 -7.45 6.48 6.33
C ALA A 32 -7.62 7.33 5.06
N TYR A 33 -8.85 7.41 4.53
CA TYR A 33 -9.21 8.17 3.33
C TYR A 33 -8.36 7.80 2.12
N THR A 34 -8.74 6.72 1.45
CA THR A 34 -7.98 6.13 0.33
C THR A 34 -8.44 6.67 -1.03
N GLN A 35 -7.62 6.44 -2.05
CA GLN A 35 -7.99 6.66 -3.46
C GLN A 35 -9.27 5.88 -3.84
N MET A 36 -9.52 4.75 -3.21
CA MET A 36 -10.66 3.88 -3.46
C MET A 36 -11.99 4.62 -3.24
N ASP A 37 -12.08 5.43 -2.19
CA ASP A 37 -13.25 6.27 -1.93
C ASP A 37 -13.50 7.30 -3.05
N ALA A 38 -12.43 7.83 -3.64
CA ALA A 38 -12.53 8.81 -4.73
C ALA A 38 -12.87 8.15 -6.07
N THR A 39 -12.42 6.92 -6.31
CA THR A 39 -12.70 6.17 -7.55
C THR A 39 -14.17 5.79 -7.63
N ASP A 40 -14.75 5.34 -6.54
CA ASP A 40 -16.17 4.97 -6.47
C ASP A 40 -17.08 6.17 -6.71
N MET A 41 -16.71 7.35 -6.21
CA MET A 41 -17.44 8.59 -6.49
C MET A 41 -17.42 8.97 -7.96
N LYS A 42 -16.31 8.72 -8.67
CA LYS A 42 -16.13 9.09 -10.08
C LYS A 42 -16.95 8.20 -11.02
N ASP A 43 -17.07 6.92 -10.72
CA ASP A 43 -17.75 5.95 -11.57
C ASP A 43 -19.28 5.91 -11.40
N GLY A 44 -19.84 6.87 -10.66
CA GLY A 44 -21.27 6.99 -10.48
C GLY A 44 -21.88 6.00 -9.49
N TRP A 45 -21.06 5.34 -8.71
CA TRP A 45 -21.49 4.50 -7.58
C TRP A 45 -21.91 5.36 -6.39
N LYS A 46 -22.90 6.21 -6.62
CA LYS A 46 -23.41 7.22 -5.69
C LYS A 46 -23.91 6.65 -4.34
N HIS A 47 -23.85 5.34 -4.16
CA HIS A 47 -24.39 4.64 -3.02
C HIS A 47 -23.39 3.75 -2.27
N VAL A 48 -22.09 3.92 -2.51
CA VAL A 48 -21.05 3.22 -1.73
C VAL A 48 -20.76 4.00 -0.45
N ASN A 49 -20.66 3.29 0.67
CA ASN A 49 -20.21 3.89 1.93
C ASN A 49 -18.73 4.21 1.84
N THR A 50 -18.29 5.23 2.57
CA THR A 50 -16.86 5.47 2.78
C THR A 50 -16.22 4.20 3.34
N ALA A 51 -15.11 3.76 2.74
CA ALA A 51 -14.37 2.61 3.24
C ALA A 51 -13.86 2.88 4.66
N TRP A 52 -13.74 1.84 5.46
CA TRP A 52 -13.24 1.93 6.84
C TRP A 52 -11.76 2.35 6.91
N GLY A 53 -11.09 2.50 5.80
CA GLY A 53 -9.67 2.74 5.64
C GLY A 53 -9.00 1.56 4.91
N ALA A 54 -7.68 1.49 4.96
CA ALA A 54 -6.93 0.44 4.29
C ALA A 54 -5.88 -0.19 5.20
N LEU A 55 -5.72 -1.50 5.10
CA LEU A 55 -4.60 -2.24 5.66
C LEU A 55 -3.52 -2.36 4.58
N ASN A 56 -2.31 -1.98 4.93
CA ASN A 56 -1.17 -2.01 4.03
C ASN A 56 -0.08 -2.91 4.60
N VAL A 57 0.47 -3.77 3.75
CA VAL A 57 1.67 -4.56 4.05
C VAL A 57 2.68 -4.32 2.95
N GLY A 58 3.94 -4.09 3.31
CA GLY A 58 5.01 -3.84 2.36
C GLY A 58 6.30 -4.56 2.73
N LEU A 59 7.09 -4.86 1.71
CA LEU A 59 8.44 -5.38 1.85
C LEU A 59 9.36 -4.41 1.11
N ASN A 60 10.32 -3.81 1.83
CA ASN A 60 11.23 -2.83 1.27
C ASN A 60 12.67 -3.27 1.42
N PHE A 61 13.48 -2.96 0.42
CA PHE A 61 14.90 -3.25 0.36
C PHE A 61 15.68 -1.94 0.24
N ARG A 62 16.78 -1.86 0.96
CA ARG A 62 17.67 -0.71 0.89
C ARG A 62 18.59 -0.81 -0.33
N VAL A 63 18.36 0.03 -1.33
CA VAL A 63 19.22 0.11 -2.53
C VAL A 63 20.43 1.01 -2.28
N THR A 64 20.22 2.12 -1.59
CA THR A 64 21.29 3.02 -1.14
C THR A 64 21.04 3.45 0.32
N PRO A 65 22.00 4.11 0.99
CA PRO A 65 21.76 4.64 2.34
C PRO A 65 20.53 5.52 2.48
N LYS A 66 20.08 6.16 1.38
CA LYS A 66 18.93 7.08 1.36
C LYS A 66 17.71 6.53 0.60
N ILE A 67 17.86 5.49 -0.23
CA ILE A 67 16.80 5.01 -1.11
C ILE A 67 16.40 3.58 -0.72
N TRP A 68 15.11 3.40 -0.53
CA TRP A 68 14.46 2.13 -0.29
C TRP A 68 13.40 1.89 -1.35
N VAL A 69 13.28 0.67 -1.83
CA VAL A 69 12.28 0.29 -2.82
C VAL A 69 11.65 -1.04 -2.48
N GLY A 70 10.41 -1.24 -2.91
CA GLY A 70 9.81 -2.56 -2.75
C GLY A 70 8.31 -2.62 -3.01
N PRO A 71 7.78 -3.83 -3.12
CA PRO A 71 6.36 -4.06 -3.32
C PRO A 71 5.56 -3.80 -2.05
N SER A 72 4.29 -3.42 -2.25
CA SER A 72 3.28 -3.38 -1.20
C SER A 72 1.95 -3.89 -1.70
N TYR A 73 1.16 -4.37 -0.76
CA TYR A 73 -0.23 -4.77 -0.95
C TYR A 73 -1.11 -3.98 -0.02
N THR A 74 -2.21 -3.47 -0.55
CA THR A 74 -3.22 -2.71 0.17
C THR A 74 -4.56 -3.41 0.04
N PHE A 75 -5.25 -3.56 1.14
CA PHE A 75 -6.61 -4.10 1.22
C PHE A 75 -7.54 -3.10 1.89
N SER A 76 -8.70 -2.92 1.30
CA SER A 76 -9.81 -2.16 1.88
C SER A 76 -11.13 -2.82 1.53
N SER A 77 -12.20 -2.47 2.22
CA SER A 77 -13.55 -2.90 1.87
C SER A 77 -14.58 -1.85 2.24
N SER A 78 -15.68 -1.86 1.51
CA SER A 78 -16.83 -1.00 1.74
C SER A 78 -18.13 -1.74 1.47
N THR A 79 -19.25 -1.12 1.78
CA THR A 79 -20.59 -1.63 1.50
C THR A 79 -21.39 -0.61 0.72
N THR A 80 -22.30 -1.05 -0.15
CA THR A 80 -23.18 -0.14 -0.88
C THR A 80 -24.25 0.46 0.03
N LYS A 81 -24.61 1.73 -0.20
CA LYS A 81 -25.74 2.43 0.46
C LYS A 81 -27.01 2.29 -0.40
N GLY A 82 -28.11 1.86 0.20
CA GLY A 82 -29.45 2.06 -0.37
C GLY A 82 -29.86 1.03 -1.41
N GLY A 83 -30.72 0.16 -0.98
CA GLY A 83 -31.45 -0.88 -1.68
C GLY A 83 -31.73 -2.03 -0.72
N PRO A 84 -32.69 -2.92 -1.01
CA PRO A 84 -32.94 -4.10 -0.21
C PRO A 84 -31.74 -5.06 -0.17
N GLU A 85 -30.71 -4.81 -0.95
CA GLU A 85 -29.51 -5.64 -1.08
C GLU A 85 -28.24 -4.84 -0.84
N HIS A 86 -27.59 -5.13 0.31
CA HIS A 86 -26.25 -4.66 0.59
C HIS A 86 -25.25 -5.49 -0.21
N SER A 87 -24.51 -4.88 -1.12
CA SER A 87 -23.40 -5.51 -1.82
C SER A 87 -22.10 -5.13 -1.14
N ASN A 88 -21.20 -6.09 -1.01
CA ASN A 88 -19.85 -5.85 -0.50
C ASN A 88 -18.92 -5.47 -1.66
N VAL A 89 -18.09 -4.48 -1.45
CA VAL A 89 -17.03 -4.07 -2.37
C VAL A 89 -15.70 -4.29 -1.68
N ALA A 90 -14.83 -5.08 -2.31
CA ALA A 90 -13.48 -5.32 -1.85
C ALA A 90 -12.48 -4.66 -2.80
N TYR A 91 -11.45 -4.03 -2.23
CA TYR A 91 -10.40 -3.33 -2.94
C TYR A 91 -9.06 -3.98 -2.65
N HIS A 92 -8.31 -4.23 -3.70
CA HIS A 92 -6.98 -4.83 -3.64
C HIS A 92 -6.05 -3.99 -4.49
N ALA A 93 -5.03 -3.39 -3.91
CA ALA A 93 -4.01 -2.69 -4.69
C ALA A 93 -2.65 -3.35 -4.49
N VAL A 94 -1.96 -3.57 -5.61
CA VAL A 94 -0.56 -4.03 -5.63
C VAL A 94 0.27 -2.91 -6.21
N MET A 95 1.25 -2.44 -5.45
CA MET A 95 2.07 -1.29 -5.85
C MET A 95 3.55 -1.58 -5.64
N PHE A 96 4.38 -0.88 -6.37
CA PHE A 96 5.80 -0.78 -6.13
C PHE A 96 6.13 0.63 -5.64
N ASN A 97 6.81 0.70 -4.50
CA ASN A 97 7.10 1.95 -3.81
C ASN A 97 8.60 2.28 -3.87
N GLY A 98 8.90 3.55 -4.00
CA GLY A 98 10.21 4.12 -3.77
C GLY A 98 10.15 5.14 -2.64
N ARG A 99 11.08 5.05 -1.69
CA ARG A 99 11.16 5.93 -0.53
C ARG A 99 12.55 6.57 -0.48
N TYR A 100 12.60 7.90 -0.29
CA TYR A 100 13.81 8.68 -0.19
C TYR A 100 13.93 9.33 1.20
N HIS A 101 14.98 8.97 1.96
CA HIS A 101 15.28 9.54 3.26
C HIS A 101 16.08 10.83 3.10
N TYR A 102 15.46 11.97 3.35
CA TYR A 102 16.10 13.28 3.24
C TYR A 102 16.69 13.78 4.57
N TYR A 103 16.20 13.26 5.71
CA TYR A 103 16.75 13.56 7.03
C TYR A 103 16.83 12.28 7.86
N ARG A 104 17.92 12.11 8.60
CA ARG A 104 18.09 10.96 9.49
C ARG A 104 19.01 11.34 10.65
N ASN A 105 18.55 11.06 11.87
CA ASN A 105 19.37 11.06 13.08
C ASN A 105 19.27 9.69 13.78
N SER A 106 19.75 9.60 15.03
CA SER A 106 19.74 8.34 15.80
C SER A 106 18.34 7.82 16.16
N ILE A 107 17.33 8.67 16.18
CA ILE A 107 15.97 8.35 16.66
C ILE A 107 14.94 8.53 15.53
N VAL A 108 15.06 9.61 14.74
CA VAL A 108 14.04 10.01 13.77
C VAL A 108 14.60 10.00 12.37
N THR A 109 13.83 9.45 11.43
CA THR A 109 14.10 9.51 9.99
C THR A 109 12.90 10.17 9.30
N LEU A 110 13.15 11.22 8.52
CA LEU A 110 12.14 11.83 7.65
C LEU A 110 12.36 11.42 6.21
N TYR A 111 11.28 11.17 5.48
CA TYR A 111 11.35 10.67 4.11
C TYR A 111 10.15 11.12 3.27
N ALA A 112 10.32 11.04 1.96
CA ALA A 112 9.24 11.08 0.99
C ALA A 112 9.07 9.71 0.35
N LYS A 113 7.83 9.36 -0.08
CA LYS A 113 7.53 8.09 -0.74
C LYS A 113 6.67 8.32 -1.97
N LEU A 114 6.96 7.58 -3.03
CA LEU A 114 6.14 7.47 -4.23
C LEU A 114 5.83 6.00 -4.47
N GLY A 115 4.60 5.70 -4.87
CA GLY A 115 4.16 4.36 -5.23
C GLY A 115 3.31 4.38 -6.50
N LEU A 116 3.47 3.35 -7.33
CA LEU A 116 2.67 3.12 -8.53
C LEU A 116 2.30 1.64 -8.61
N GLY A 117 1.11 1.37 -9.14
CA GLY A 117 0.63 0.00 -9.27
C GLY A 117 -0.76 -0.11 -9.89
N VAL A 118 -1.45 -1.16 -9.53
CA VAL A 118 -2.80 -1.45 -10.00
C VAL A 118 -3.71 -1.73 -8.82
N GLU A 119 -4.89 -1.15 -8.85
CA GLU A 119 -5.99 -1.38 -7.93
C GLU A 119 -7.08 -2.19 -8.63
N PHE A 120 -7.61 -3.18 -7.96
CA PHE A 120 -8.73 -4.00 -8.40
C PHE A 120 -9.88 -3.78 -7.43
N SER A 121 -11.00 -3.26 -7.95
CA SER A 121 -12.27 -3.17 -7.23
C SER A 121 -13.12 -4.37 -7.59
N TYR A 122 -13.44 -5.20 -6.62
CA TYR A 122 -14.25 -6.38 -6.77
C TYR A 122 -15.61 -6.19 -6.10
N MET A 123 -16.68 -6.20 -6.90
CA MET A 123 -18.04 -6.11 -6.40
C MET A 123 -18.74 -7.46 -6.48
N GLN A 124 -19.36 -7.86 -5.38
CA GLN A 124 -20.23 -9.02 -5.28
C GLN A 124 -21.69 -8.58 -5.09
N PRO A 125 -22.48 -8.41 -6.15
CA PRO A 125 -23.92 -8.28 -6.03
C PRO A 125 -24.52 -9.61 -5.55
N ARG A 126 -25.63 -9.54 -4.81
CA ARG A 126 -26.23 -10.74 -4.20
C ARG A 126 -26.96 -11.62 -5.22
N HIS A 127 -27.38 -11.07 -6.40
CA HIS A 127 -28.18 -11.74 -7.43
C HIS A 127 -27.65 -11.58 -8.86
N ASP A 128 -26.54 -10.87 -9.07
CA ASP A 128 -25.94 -10.64 -10.38
C ASP A 128 -24.49 -11.15 -10.43
N ASP A 129 -23.96 -11.27 -11.64
CA ASP A 129 -22.57 -11.66 -11.86
C ASP A 129 -21.60 -10.66 -11.22
N SER A 130 -20.62 -11.19 -10.50
CA SER A 130 -19.53 -10.39 -9.94
C SER A 130 -18.70 -9.77 -11.05
N TYR A 131 -18.37 -8.49 -10.92
CA TYR A 131 -17.49 -7.84 -11.87
C TYR A 131 -16.30 -7.15 -11.18
N THR A 132 -15.21 -7.07 -11.93
CA THR A 132 -13.95 -6.49 -11.46
C THR A 132 -13.59 -5.31 -12.35
N LYS A 133 -13.27 -4.18 -11.74
CA LYS A 133 -12.67 -3.04 -12.42
C LYS A 133 -11.22 -2.87 -11.99
N ALA A 134 -10.35 -2.50 -12.92
CA ALA A 134 -8.95 -2.22 -12.65
C ALA A 134 -8.65 -0.73 -12.88
N TYR A 135 -7.94 -0.13 -11.93
CA TYR A 135 -7.53 1.27 -11.96
C TYR A 135 -6.03 1.39 -11.73
N CYS A 136 -5.47 2.51 -12.15
CA CYS A 136 -4.09 2.85 -11.77
C CYS A 136 -4.07 3.23 -10.28
N ALA A 137 -3.33 2.47 -9.49
CA ALA A 137 -3.05 2.80 -8.11
C ALA A 137 -1.80 3.66 -8.01
N PHE A 138 -1.87 4.73 -7.24
CA PHE A 138 -0.72 5.56 -6.93
C PHE A 138 -0.71 5.93 -5.44
N GLN A 139 0.47 6.30 -4.94
CA GLN A 139 0.63 6.87 -3.60
C GLN A 139 1.72 7.92 -3.64
N ILE A 140 1.42 9.11 -3.12
CA ILE A 140 2.38 10.20 -2.96
C ILE A 140 2.40 10.59 -1.50
N VAL A 141 3.56 10.49 -0.87
CA VAL A 141 3.78 10.88 0.52
C VAL A 141 4.90 11.92 0.53
N PRO A 142 4.59 13.20 0.57
CA PRO A 142 5.59 14.26 0.66
C PRO A 142 6.34 14.23 2.00
N VAL A 143 5.65 13.82 3.07
CA VAL A 143 6.24 13.75 4.42
C VAL A 143 5.86 12.45 5.10
N GLY A 144 6.87 11.66 5.42
CA GLY A 144 6.80 10.52 6.30
C GLY A 144 7.82 10.67 7.41
N ALA A 145 7.44 10.30 8.62
CA ALA A 145 8.30 10.28 9.79
C ALA A 145 8.37 8.86 10.35
N GLN A 146 9.57 8.41 10.65
CA GLN A 146 9.83 7.13 11.30
C GLN A 146 10.58 7.39 12.60
N VAL A 147 10.17 6.72 13.66
CA VAL A 147 10.84 6.71 14.96
C VAL A 147 11.32 5.29 15.25
N ASP A 148 12.62 5.14 15.43
CA ASP A 148 13.24 3.87 15.75
C ASP A 148 13.04 3.57 17.25
N LEU A 149 12.28 2.52 17.58
CA LEU A 149 12.01 2.09 18.96
C LEU A 149 13.17 1.28 19.51
N ASN A 150 13.74 0.43 18.68
CA ASN A 150 14.92 -0.36 19.00
C ASN A 150 15.66 -0.71 17.68
N ARG A 151 16.62 -1.68 17.75
CA ARG A 151 17.40 -2.07 16.57
C ARG A 151 16.52 -2.59 15.43
N ASP A 152 15.48 -3.35 15.74
CA ASP A 152 14.69 -4.11 14.76
C ASP A 152 13.32 -3.48 14.50
N TRP A 153 12.76 -2.73 15.45
CA TRP A 153 11.42 -2.16 15.36
C TRP A 153 11.42 -0.64 15.22
N ALA A 154 10.54 -0.15 14.37
CA ALA A 154 10.25 1.26 14.26
C ALA A 154 8.75 1.49 14.10
N MET A 155 8.27 2.64 14.56
CA MET A 155 6.95 3.17 14.22
C MET A 155 7.10 4.21 13.12
N PHE A 156 6.04 4.39 12.31
CA PHE A 156 6.02 5.45 11.32
C PHE A 156 4.63 6.05 11.16
N ALA A 157 4.63 7.30 10.73
CA ALA A 157 3.44 8.01 10.29
C ALA A 157 3.74 8.69 8.95
N GLU A 158 2.75 8.71 8.06
CA GLU A 158 2.85 9.28 6.72
C GLU A 158 1.65 10.19 6.46
N ALA A 159 1.90 11.34 5.86
CA ALA A 159 0.88 12.22 5.31
C ALA A 159 1.06 12.29 3.79
N GLY A 160 0.01 11.94 3.05
CA GLY A 160 0.08 11.86 1.61
C GLY A 160 -1.30 11.64 1.00
N PHE A 161 -1.37 11.13 -0.22
CA PHE A 161 -2.62 10.78 -0.87
C PHE A 161 -2.41 9.65 -1.87
N GLY A 162 -3.45 8.84 -2.05
CA GLY A 162 -3.45 7.68 -2.94
C GLY A 162 -4.09 6.45 -2.34
N ALA A 163 -3.73 5.28 -2.89
CA ALA A 163 -4.35 4.00 -2.56
C ALA A 163 -4.08 3.52 -1.12
N GLN A 164 -2.96 3.94 -0.51
CA GLN A 164 -2.62 3.55 0.86
C GLN A 164 -3.24 4.47 1.93
N GLY A 165 -3.84 5.58 1.53
CA GLY A 165 -4.54 6.53 2.39
C GLY A 165 -3.85 7.90 2.52
N LEU A 166 -4.65 8.87 2.99
CA LEU A 166 -4.20 10.26 3.23
C LEU A 166 -3.29 10.35 4.45
N PHE A 167 -3.67 9.64 5.51
CA PHE A 167 -2.87 9.49 6.72
C PHE A 167 -2.64 8.02 6.98
N GLN A 168 -1.40 7.65 7.20
CA GLN A 168 -1.01 6.29 7.52
C GLN A 168 -0.20 6.29 8.80
N PHE A 169 -0.38 5.26 9.61
CA PHE A 169 0.49 4.95 10.72
C PHE A 169 0.70 3.44 10.81
N GLY A 170 1.85 3.04 11.28
CA GLY A 170 2.18 1.63 11.34
C GLY A 170 3.52 1.32 11.95
N PHE A 171 3.90 0.08 11.80
CA PHE A 171 5.12 -0.48 12.33
C PHE A 171 6.00 -1.02 11.21
N LYS A 172 7.30 -1.04 11.46
CA LYS A 172 8.32 -1.64 10.61
C LYS A 172 9.15 -2.60 11.42
N TYR A 173 9.44 -3.74 10.84
CA TYR A 173 10.42 -4.68 11.34
C TYR A 173 11.60 -4.73 10.37
N LYS A 174 12.80 -4.55 10.88
CA LYS A 174 14.06 -4.46 10.12
C LYS A 174 14.87 -5.74 10.32
N PHE A 175 15.44 -6.25 9.23
CA PHE A 175 16.34 -7.40 9.23
C PHE A 175 17.79 -6.96 9.08
#